data_d2f06815e78cd9f40e1aa66b91977409
#
_entry.id   d2f06815e78cd9f40e1aa66b91977409
#
_cell.length_a   1.000
_cell.length_b   1.000
_cell.length_c   1.000
_cell.angle_alpha   90.00
_cell.angle_beta   90.00
_cell.angle_gamma   90.00
#
_symmetry.space_group_name_H-M   'P 1'
#
loop_
_entity.id
_entity.type
_entity.pdbx_description
1 polymer ?
#
loop_
_entity_poly.entity_id
_entity_poly.type
_entity_poly.pdbx_seq_one_letter_code
_entity_poly.pdbx_strand_id
1 'polypeptide(L)'
;MADYTQQNVIIGVGVLKVDGVSVGYTSGGVNLVANSDRMDKEVDQSYAPVGIHKIRETYQVVTNIAEATLANLKIVWEQTETIVEETTTRTLSWGMNPEVVEHTLEFRGKSPEGYDRIFSVYKAVVWESGEVSHKKDALTVIPVTFRILPDTDKPAGKEYGYIQDLKTE
;
A
#
# COMPACT_ATOMS: atom_id res chain seq x y z
N MET A 1 -14.18 4.69 32.62
CA MET A 1 -15.18 4.79 31.55
C MET A 1 -14.44 5.29 30.31
N ALA A 2 -14.45 4.54 29.23
CA ALA A 2 -13.76 4.97 28.01
C ALA A 2 -14.52 6.20 27.45
N ASP A 3 -13.82 7.28 27.27
CA ASP A 3 -14.38 8.53 26.72
C ASP A 3 -14.49 8.36 25.19
N TYR A 4 -15.67 7.94 24.73
CA TYR A 4 -15.96 7.79 23.31
C TYR A 4 -16.24 9.17 22.72
N THR A 5 -15.27 9.74 22.02
CA THR A 5 -15.43 11.03 21.37
C THR A 5 -15.76 10.79 19.89
N GLN A 6 -16.93 11.25 19.46
CA GLN A 6 -17.40 11.12 18.07
C GLN A 6 -16.42 11.78 17.06
N GLN A 7 -15.64 12.76 17.51
CA GLN A 7 -14.58 13.43 16.73
C GLN A 7 -13.42 12.50 16.34
N ASN A 8 -13.25 11.37 17.03
CA ASN A 8 -12.19 10.40 16.71
C ASN A 8 -12.60 9.39 15.63
N VAL A 9 -13.81 9.49 15.09
CA VAL A 9 -14.27 8.66 13.96
C VAL A 9 -13.97 9.39 12.66
N ILE A 10 -13.12 8.79 11.83
CA ILE A 10 -12.73 9.35 10.54
C ILE A 10 -13.65 8.82 9.46
N ILE A 11 -14.24 9.73 8.68
CA ILE A 11 -14.90 9.44 7.42
C ILE A 11 -14.21 10.30 6.37
N GLY A 12 -13.56 9.69 5.41
CA GLY A 12 -12.88 10.45 4.37
C GLY A 12 -12.13 9.59 3.37
N VAL A 13 -11.81 10.22 2.29
CA VAL A 13 -10.95 9.68 1.22
C VAL A 13 -9.55 10.25 1.36
N GLY A 14 -8.57 9.52 0.86
CA GLY A 14 -7.19 9.98 0.79
C GLY A 14 -6.64 9.90 -0.62
N VAL A 15 -5.45 10.43 -0.80
CA VAL A 15 -4.70 10.38 -2.06
C VAL A 15 -3.54 9.41 -1.90
N LEU A 16 -3.47 8.42 -2.78
CA LEU A 16 -2.34 7.50 -2.89
C LEU A 16 -1.38 8.01 -3.95
N LYS A 17 -0.10 8.06 -3.61
CA LYS A 17 0.99 8.30 -4.55
C LYS A 17 1.92 7.11 -4.58
N VAL A 18 2.41 6.79 -5.76
CA VAL A 18 3.46 5.82 -5.99
C VAL A 18 4.63 6.57 -6.63
N ASP A 19 5.80 6.44 -6.04
CA ASP A 19 7.02 7.16 -6.46
C ASP A 19 6.82 8.69 -6.59
N GLY A 20 6.01 9.25 -5.68
CA GLY A 20 5.70 10.68 -5.64
C GLY A 20 4.61 11.12 -6.62
N VAL A 21 4.12 10.24 -7.49
CA VAL A 21 3.07 10.54 -8.49
C VAL A 21 1.74 9.99 -8.00
N SER A 22 0.68 10.83 -8.05
CA SER A 22 -0.67 10.37 -7.70
C SER A 22 -1.17 9.32 -8.68
N VAL A 23 -1.73 8.25 -8.15
CA VAL A 23 -2.40 7.21 -8.98
C VAL A 23 -3.82 7.61 -9.42
N GLY A 24 -4.27 8.79 -9.00
CA GLY A 24 -5.61 9.29 -9.27
C GLY A 24 -6.66 8.73 -8.31
N TYR A 25 -7.86 8.48 -8.82
CA TYR A 25 -8.95 7.96 -8.02
C TYR A 25 -8.74 6.48 -7.66
N THR A 26 -9.14 6.12 -6.44
CA THR A 26 -9.21 4.74 -5.97
C THR A 26 -10.66 4.35 -5.67
N SER A 27 -10.99 3.08 -5.84
CA SER A 27 -12.31 2.52 -5.54
C SER A 27 -12.19 1.54 -4.37
N GLY A 28 -13.09 1.65 -3.39
CA GLY A 28 -13.05 0.80 -2.19
C GLY A 28 -11.98 1.18 -1.15
N GLY A 29 -11.33 2.34 -1.33
CA GLY A 29 -10.34 2.86 -0.40
C GLY A 29 -8.94 2.30 -0.58
N VAL A 30 -8.03 2.76 0.28
CA VAL A 30 -6.66 2.26 0.41
C VAL A 30 -6.55 1.59 1.78
N ASN A 31 -6.29 0.29 1.79
CA ASN A 31 -6.28 -0.51 2.99
C ASN A 31 -4.85 -0.92 3.34
N LEU A 32 -4.39 -0.55 4.54
CA LEU A 32 -3.15 -1.03 5.11
C LEU A 32 -3.45 -2.28 5.94
N VAL A 33 -2.89 -3.41 5.55
CA VAL A 33 -3.08 -4.71 6.19
C VAL A 33 -1.79 -5.14 6.87
N ALA A 34 -1.87 -5.43 8.17
CA ALA A 34 -0.77 -5.95 8.97
C ALA A 34 -1.09 -7.39 9.39
N ASN A 35 -0.21 -8.32 9.03
CA ASN A 35 -0.33 -9.72 9.40
C ASN A 35 0.90 -10.16 10.21
N SER A 36 0.69 -10.98 11.23
CA SER A 36 1.78 -11.58 11.98
C SER A 36 1.49 -13.04 12.29
N ASP A 37 2.43 -13.90 11.91
CA ASP A 37 2.40 -15.31 12.26
C ASP A 37 3.06 -15.50 13.64
N ARG A 38 2.40 -16.23 14.50
CA ARG A 38 2.83 -16.50 15.89
C ARG A 38 2.79 -17.98 16.17
N MET A 39 3.66 -18.42 17.04
CA MET A 39 3.74 -19.79 17.51
C MET A 39 3.79 -19.81 19.04
N ASP A 40 3.02 -20.73 19.64
CA ASP A 40 3.07 -20.98 21.05
C ASP A 40 4.38 -21.66 21.43
N LYS A 41 4.98 -21.24 22.55
CA LYS A 41 6.12 -21.92 23.15
C LYS A 41 5.59 -22.94 24.13
N GLU A 42 5.65 -24.19 23.76
CA GLU A 42 5.24 -25.33 24.59
C GLU A 42 6.45 -26.00 25.22
N VAL A 43 6.30 -26.48 26.41
CA VAL A 43 7.30 -27.26 27.17
C VAL A 43 6.63 -28.45 27.84
N ASP A 44 7.32 -29.58 27.96
CA ASP A 44 6.78 -30.84 28.49
C ASP A 44 6.33 -30.74 29.96
N GLN A 45 6.83 -29.74 30.68
CA GLN A 45 6.55 -29.54 32.11
C GLN A 45 5.32 -28.67 32.37
N SER A 46 4.64 -28.18 31.31
CA SER A 46 3.47 -27.32 31.46
C SER A 46 2.35 -27.78 30.51
N TYR A 47 1.13 -27.86 31.02
CA TYR A 47 -0.06 -28.13 30.21
C TYR A 47 -0.56 -26.93 29.42
N ALA A 48 0.04 -25.75 29.64
CA ALA A 48 -0.29 -24.53 28.93
C ALA A 48 0.96 -23.95 28.26
N PRO A 49 0.82 -23.24 27.13
CA PRO A 49 1.94 -22.55 26.51
C PRO A 49 2.61 -21.59 27.51
N VAL A 50 3.93 -21.62 27.57
CA VAL A 50 4.73 -20.74 28.45
C VAL A 50 5.03 -19.39 27.84
N GLY A 51 4.65 -19.16 26.58
CA GLY A 51 4.81 -17.88 25.89
C GLY A 51 4.43 -17.96 24.41
N ILE A 52 4.56 -16.83 23.74
CA ILE A 52 4.28 -16.70 22.30
C ILE A 52 5.54 -16.18 21.60
N HIS A 53 5.87 -16.78 20.47
CA HIS A 53 6.94 -16.33 19.59
C HIS A 53 6.37 -15.80 18.28
N LYS A 54 6.80 -14.60 17.86
CA LYS A 54 6.44 -14.03 16.56
C LYS A 54 7.41 -14.55 15.51
N ILE A 55 6.89 -15.27 14.51
CA ILE A 55 7.67 -15.91 13.45
C ILE A 55 7.87 -14.95 12.29
N ARG A 56 6.80 -14.26 11.88
CA ARG A 56 6.76 -13.42 10.70
C ARG A 56 5.88 -12.21 10.92
N GLU A 57 6.24 -11.12 10.26
CA GLU A 57 5.43 -9.91 10.14
C GLU A 57 5.40 -9.47 8.68
N THR A 58 4.22 -9.17 8.18
CA THR A 58 4.04 -8.69 6.82
C THR A 58 3.04 -7.55 6.80
N TYR A 59 3.36 -6.52 6.02
CA TYR A 59 2.49 -5.38 5.78
C TYR A 59 2.17 -5.31 4.30
N GLN A 60 0.93 -4.97 3.98
CA GLN A 60 0.44 -4.84 2.62
C GLN A 60 -0.44 -3.60 2.48
N VAL A 61 -0.39 -2.98 1.32
CA VAL A 61 -1.32 -1.94 0.91
C VAL A 61 -2.17 -2.51 -0.21
N VAL A 62 -3.48 -2.59 0.03
CA VAL A 62 -4.46 -3.15 -0.91
C VAL A 62 -5.37 -2.03 -1.38
N THR A 63 -5.51 -1.87 -2.69
CA THR A 63 -6.38 -0.87 -3.30
C THR A 63 -6.82 -1.27 -4.69
N ASN A 64 -7.85 -0.59 -5.19
CA ASN A 64 -8.26 -0.65 -6.58
C ASN A 64 -8.06 0.73 -7.21
N ILE A 65 -7.14 0.84 -8.15
CA ILE A 65 -6.89 2.08 -8.89
C ILE A 65 -8.00 2.23 -9.94
N ALA A 66 -8.76 3.33 -9.88
CA ALA A 66 -9.88 3.56 -10.78
C ALA A 66 -9.47 4.25 -12.09
N GLU A 67 -8.24 4.73 -12.18
CA GLU A 67 -7.71 5.35 -13.38
C GLU A 67 -6.75 4.41 -14.11
N ALA A 68 -7.22 3.78 -15.18
CA ALA A 68 -6.42 2.86 -15.99
C ALA A 68 -5.50 3.62 -16.97
N THR A 69 -4.69 4.54 -16.47
CA THR A 69 -3.70 5.27 -17.27
C THR A 69 -2.51 4.37 -17.62
N LEU A 70 -1.78 4.68 -18.69
CA LEU A 70 -0.55 3.93 -19.03
C LEU A 70 0.48 3.98 -17.90
N ALA A 71 0.55 5.07 -17.15
CA ALA A 71 1.43 5.19 -16.00
C ALA A 71 1.06 4.22 -14.88
N ASN A 72 -0.23 4.09 -14.56
CA ASN A 72 -0.72 3.15 -13.55
C ASN A 72 -0.56 1.69 -14.01
N LEU A 73 -0.82 1.41 -15.28
CA LEU A 73 -0.57 0.08 -15.85
C LEU A 73 0.91 -0.29 -15.81
N LYS A 74 1.80 0.65 -16.10
CA LYS A 74 3.25 0.47 -15.99
C LYS A 74 3.66 0.03 -14.58
N ILE A 75 3.14 0.70 -13.56
CA ILE A 75 3.42 0.39 -12.14
C ILE A 75 2.89 -1.01 -11.80
N VAL A 76 1.60 -1.26 -12.07
CA VAL A 76 0.93 -2.50 -11.65
C VAL A 76 1.46 -3.73 -12.38
N TRP A 77 1.93 -3.58 -13.59
CA TRP A 77 2.55 -4.66 -14.38
C TRP A 77 4.08 -4.67 -14.28
N GLU A 78 4.65 -3.87 -13.37
CA GLU A 78 6.10 -3.80 -13.10
C GLU A 78 6.94 -3.57 -14.36
N GLN A 79 6.44 -2.73 -15.29
CA GLN A 79 7.17 -2.44 -16.52
C GLN A 79 8.21 -1.36 -16.29
N THR A 80 9.44 -1.60 -16.74
CA THR A 80 10.56 -0.66 -16.62
C THR A 80 10.66 0.28 -17.81
N GLU A 81 10.09 -0.13 -18.96
CA GLU A 81 10.13 0.64 -20.19
C GLU A 81 9.48 2.02 -20.06
N THR A 82 10.04 2.98 -20.73
CA THR A 82 9.50 4.35 -20.77
C THR A 82 8.27 4.42 -21.68
N ILE A 83 7.26 5.17 -21.26
CA ILE A 83 6.12 5.48 -22.14
C ILE A 83 6.62 6.39 -23.26
N VAL A 84 6.52 5.90 -24.49
CA VAL A 84 6.93 6.65 -25.69
C VAL A 84 5.75 7.54 -26.10
N GLU A 85 6.01 8.84 -26.17
CA GLU A 85 5.03 9.84 -26.64
C GLU A 85 5.42 10.34 -28.02
N GLU A 86 4.56 10.12 -29.00
CA GLU A 86 4.65 10.64 -30.36
C GLU A 86 3.53 11.65 -30.61
N THR A 87 3.54 12.28 -31.76
CA THR A 87 2.55 13.31 -32.10
C THR A 87 1.10 12.82 -32.03
N THR A 88 0.86 11.55 -32.33
CA THR A 88 -0.48 10.95 -32.38
C THR A 88 -0.68 9.73 -31.51
N THR A 89 0.40 9.23 -30.88
CA THR A 89 0.35 7.97 -30.12
C THR A 89 1.09 8.10 -28.79
N ARG A 90 0.60 7.35 -27.79
CA ARG A 90 1.29 7.07 -26.52
C ARG A 90 1.39 5.57 -26.38
N THR A 91 2.60 5.05 -26.30
CA THR A 91 2.85 3.61 -26.30
C THR A 91 3.58 3.19 -25.04
N LEU A 92 3.04 2.21 -24.33
CA LEU A 92 3.72 1.45 -23.30
C LEU A 92 4.02 0.06 -23.86
N SER A 93 5.30 -0.25 -24.06
CA SER A 93 5.72 -1.61 -24.38
C SER A 93 5.72 -2.45 -23.10
N TRP A 94 5.25 -3.68 -23.19
CA TRP A 94 5.15 -4.59 -22.06
C TRP A 94 5.71 -5.96 -22.42
N GLY A 95 6.34 -6.59 -21.47
CA GLY A 95 7.03 -7.85 -21.69
C GLY A 95 7.40 -8.52 -20.37
N MET A 96 8.19 -9.58 -20.46
CA MET A 96 8.72 -10.22 -19.26
C MET A 96 9.73 -9.30 -18.56
N ASN A 97 9.49 -9.01 -17.29
CA ASN A 97 10.46 -8.38 -16.43
C ASN A 97 10.88 -9.39 -15.34
N PRO A 98 12.13 -9.87 -15.35
CA PRO A 98 12.61 -10.83 -14.35
C PRO A 98 12.92 -10.15 -13.00
N GLU A 99 12.99 -8.84 -12.97
CA GLU A 99 13.36 -8.09 -11.78
C GLU A 99 12.10 -7.50 -11.10
N VAL A 100 12.11 -7.53 -9.78
CA VAL A 100 11.07 -6.91 -8.96
C VAL A 100 11.33 -5.40 -8.92
N VAL A 101 10.31 -4.60 -9.21
CA VAL A 101 10.40 -3.14 -9.17
C VAL A 101 10.01 -2.66 -7.78
N GLU A 102 10.93 -1.96 -7.12
CA GLU A 102 10.67 -1.33 -5.82
C GLU A 102 10.03 0.04 -6.02
N HIS A 103 9.01 0.33 -5.22
CA HIS A 103 8.27 1.58 -5.22
C HIS A 103 8.24 2.20 -3.82
N THR A 104 8.16 3.52 -3.77
CA THR A 104 7.80 4.25 -2.56
C THR A 104 6.30 4.54 -2.58
N LEU A 105 5.63 4.41 -1.42
CA LEU A 105 4.21 4.72 -1.32
C LEU A 105 3.99 5.86 -0.34
N GLU A 106 3.10 6.77 -0.67
CA GLU A 106 2.61 7.81 0.22
C GLU A 106 1.09 7.85 0.14
N PHE A 107 0.43 7.69 1.27
CA PHE A 107 -1.00 7.89 1.38
C PHE A 107 -1.28 9.09 2.30
N ARG A 108 -2.04 10.05 1.81
CA ARG A 108 -2.44 11.23 2.56
C ARG A 108 -3.95 11.21 2.79
N GLY A 109 -4.35 11.20 4.04
CA GLY A 109 -5.73 11.27 4.48
C GLY A 109 -5.91 12.25 5.63
N LYS A 110 -7.04 12.16 6.34
CA LYS A 110 -7.29 12.98 7.54
C LYS A 110 -7.10 12.15 8.81
N SER A 111 -6.58 12.79 9.86
CA SER A 111 -6.52 12.23 11.20
C SER A 111 -7.85 12.49 11.94
N PRO A 112 -8.14 11.76 13.04
CA PRO A 112 -9.30 12.02 13.90
C PRO A 112 -9.35 13.45 14.43
N GLU A 113 -8.20 14.07 14.62
CA GLU A 113 -8.04 15.42 15.15
C GLU A 113 -8.15 16.50 14.07
N GLY A 114 -8.42 16.10 12.80
CA GLY A 114 -8.60 17.02 11.67
C GLY A 114 -7.32 17.42 10.96
N TYR A 115 -6.15 16.95 11.39
CA TYR A 115 -4.88 17.19 10.71
C TYR A 115 -4.75 16.34 9.44
N ASP A 116 -3.87 16.72 8.55
CA ASP A 116 -3.47 15.86 7.44
C ASP A 116 -2.55 14.76 7.96
N ARG A 117 -2.94 13.50 7.75
CA ARG A 117 -2.15 12.32 8.12
C ARG A 117 -1.48 11.74 6.90
N ILE A 118 -0.17 11.55 6.98
CA ILE A 118 0.64 10.95 5.95
C ILE A 118 1.11 9.59 6.43
N PHE A 119 0.86 8.55 5.62
CA PHE A 119 1.49 7.24 5.71
C PHE A 119 2.55 7.16 4.62
N SER A 120 3.80 7.09 5.01
CA SER A 120 4.90 6.95 4.07
C SER A 120 5.54 5.59 4.22
N VAL A 121 5.73 4.90 3.09
CA VAL A 121 6.35 3.58 3.00
C VAL A 121 7.63 3.71 2.17
N TYR A 122 8.74 3.25 2.71
CA TYR A 122 10.05 3.40 2.06
C TYR A 122 10.24 2.45 0.88
N LYS A 123 9.82 1.19 1.05
CA LYS A 123 9.94 0.16 0.01
C LYS A 123 8.69 -0.69 -0.06
N ALA A 124 8.14 -0.79 -1.23
CA ALA A 124 7.04 -1.70 -1.53
C ALA A 124 7.23 -2.30 -2.92
N VAL A 125 6.69 -3.48 -3.11
CA VAL A 125 6.68 -4.18 -4.40
C VAL A 125 5.27 -4.60 -4.74
N VAL A 126 4.94 -4.70 -6.01
CA VAL A 126 3.67 -5.27 -6.43
C VAL A 126 3.70 -6.76 -6.10
N TRP A 127 2.80 -7.19 -5.23
CA TRP A 127 2.69 -8.59 -4.82
C TRP A 127 1.66 -9.35 -5.64
N GLU A 128 0.53 -8.71 -5.86
CA GLU A 128 -0.57 -9.24 -6.66
C GLU A 128 -1.18 -8.11 -7.47
N SER A 129 -1.47 -8.39 -8.73
CA SER A 129 -2.27 -7.54 -9.60
C SER A 129 -3.46 -8.36 -10.11
N GLY A 130 -4.63 -7.73 -10.07
CA GLY A 130 -5.84 -8.39 -10.53
C GLY A 130 -6.14 -8.15 -12.00
N GLU A 131 -7.26 -8.68 -12.43
CA GLU A 131 -7.79 -8.51 -13.78
C GLU A 131 -8.19 -7.05 -14.04
N VAL A 132 -7.74 -6.50 -15.15
CA VAL A 132 -8.24 -5.22 -15.68
C VAL A 132 -9.40 -5.52 -16.62
N SER A 133 -10.62 -5.28 -16.17
CA SER A 133 -11.83 -5.63 -16.90
C SER A 133 -12.48 -4.40 -17.51
N HIS A 134 -12.68 -4.41 -18.83
CA HIS A 134 -13.42 -3.38 -19.55
C HIS A 134 -14.87 -3.83 -19.76
N LYS A 135 -15.79 -3.32 -18.96
CA LYS A 135 -17.22 -3.65 -19.01
C LYS A 135 -18.04 -2.40 -19.31
N LYS A 136 -19.15 -2.58 -20.02
CA LYS A 136 -20.05 -1.49 -20.41
C LYS A 136 -20.77 -0.84 -19.21
N ASP A 137 -21.02 -1.62 -18.18
CA ASP A 137 -21.88 -1.30 -17.03
C ASP A 137 -21.13 -1.29 -15.69
N ALA A 138 -19.81 -1.37 -15.73
CA ALA A 138 -18.97 -1.36 -14.53
C ALA A 138 -17.75 -0.46 -14.71
N LEU A 139 -17.31 0.13 -13.61
CA LEU A 139 -16.08 0.92 -13.57
C LEU A 139 -14.88 0.01 -13.88
N THR A 140 -14.01 0.45 -14.79
CA THR A 140 -12.71 -0.20 -14.99
C THR A 140 -11.81 0.15 -13.84
N VAL A 141 -11.38 -0.86 -13.09
CA VAL A 141 -10.46 -0.71 -11.96
C VAL A 141 -9.27 -1.65 -12.14
N ILE A 142 -8.14 -1.27 -11.58
CA ILE A 142 -6.93 -2.07 -11.53
C ILE A 142 -6.71 -2.48 -10.07
N PRO A 143 -7.08 -3.70 -9.68
CA PRO A 143 -6.78 -4.21 -8.35
C PRO A 143 -5.29 -4.41 -8.18
N VAL A 144 -4.72 -3.93 -7.08
CA VAL A 144 -3.30 -4.08 -6.79
C VAL A 144 -3.07 -4.26 -5.28
N THR A 145 -2.18 -5.16 -4.97
CA THR A 145 -1.65 -5.36 -3.62
C THR A 145 -0.15 -5.09 -3.65
N PHE A 146 0.25 -4.08 -2.89
CA PHE A 146 1.66 -3.81 -2.64
C PHE A 146 2.09 -4.51 -1.34
N ARG A 147 3.18 -5.24 -1.39
CA ARG A 147 3.84 -5.78 -0.21
C ARG A 147 4.93 -4.83 0.24
N ILE A 148 4.89 -4.46 1.51
CA ILE A 148 5.89 -3.58 2.11
C ILE A 148 7.11 -4.41 2.50
N LEU A 149 8.28 -3.96 2.07
CA LEU A 149 9.56 -4.54 2.42
C LEU A 149 10.30 -3.64 3.43
N PRO A 150 11.10 -4.25 4.33
CA PRO A 150 11.95 -3.46 5.21
C PRO A 150 13.08 -2.79 4.43
N ASP A 151 13.32 -1.52 4.69
CA ASP A 151 14.50 -0.80 4.25
C ASP A 151 15.59 -0.94 5.31
N THR A 152 16.59 -1.78 5.02
CA THR A 152 17.69 -2.11 5.94
C THR A 152 18.63 -0.95 6.22
N ASP A 153 18.57 0.12 5.43
CA ASP A 153 19.34 1.34 5.66
C ASP A 153 18.73 2.22 6.76
N LYS A 154 17.55 1.86 7.24
CA LYS A 154 16.85 2.56 8.31
C LYS A 154 17.15 1.94 9.68
N PRO A 155 17.08 2.74 10.76
CA PRO A 155 17.27 2.21 12.11
C PRO A 155 16.25 1.13 12.45
N ALA A 156 16.66 0.19 13.32
CA ALA A 156 15.81 -0.88 13.81
C ALA A 156 14.49 -0.35 14.41
N GLY A 157 13.37 -0.92 13.98
CA GLY A 157 12.02 -0.50 14.36
C GLY A 157 11.46 0.65 13.53
N LYS A 158 12.15 1.09 12.46
CA LYS A 158 11.72 2.16 11.54
C LYS A 158 11.89 1.77 10.06
N GLU A 159 12.05 0.48 9.79
CA GLU A 159 12.43 -0.02 8.46
C GLU A 159 11.32 0.06 7.43
N TYR A 160 10.05 0.09 7.84
CA TYR A 160 8.92 0.06 6.89
C TYR A 160 8.48 1.43 6.41
N GLY A 161 8.53 2.43 7.30
CA GLY A 161 8.02 3.76 6.98
C GLY A 161 7.68 4.57 8.21
N TYR A 162 6.85 5.59 8.05
CA TYR A 162 6.36 6.39 9.15
C TYR A 162 4.92 6.86 8.93
N ILE A 163 4.26 7.17 10.04
CA ILE A 163 2.95 7.81 10.07
C ILE A 163 3.14 9.16 10.75
N GLN A 164 2.69 10.22 10.12
CA GLN A 164 2.87 11.59 10.61
C GLN A 164 1.59 12.39 10.46
N ASP A 165 1.21 13.11 11.51
CA ASP A 165 0.15 14.09 11.49
C ASP A 165 0.76 15.49 11.31
N LEU A 166 0.36 16.20 10.27
CA LEU A 166 0.77 17.59 10.01
C LEU A 166 -0.09 18.52 10.83
N LYS A 167 0.44 19.04 11.92
CA LYS A 167 -0.21 20.08 12.71
C LYS A 167 -0.10 21.40 11.96
N THR A 168 -1.21 21.99 11.60
CA THR A 168 -1.27 23.41 11.18
C THR A 168 -1.02 24.28 12.41
N GLU A 169 -0.06 25.19 12.32
CA GLU A 169 0.13 26.24 13.31
C GLU A 169 -1.06 27.17 13.35
#